data_0b5bdd22235d611c609239ebefbde199
#
_entry.id   0b5bdd22235d611c609239ebefbde199
#
_cell.length_a   1.000
_cell.length_b   1.000
_cell.length_c   1.000
_cell.angle_alpha   90.00
_cell.angle_beta   90.00
_cell.angle_gamma   90.00
#
_symmetry.space_group_name_H-M   'P 1'
#
loop_
_entity.id
_entity.type
_entity.pdbx_description
1 polymer ?
#
loop_
_entity_poly.entity_id
_entity_poly.type
_entity_poly.pdbx_seq_one_letter_code
_entity_poly.pdbx_strand_id
1 'polypeptide(L)'
;MAGGWRRLLEEESEHQWLSMAAFLVFVIAGAFAIGATEHFVGAELTNDDAGYAGGLVVDIAYHHDGAYTALVFSPEAGYHLFTEDPATNTVMPVYSPQTEDKGADVRFLKTMPNGEVLFSIQNNQVLGLMDGVMVTYEYPTDNGVFAVLDVAEHQTEVGTQRLLLTQEGVNTSFRGIVGMNPTHAMSTSLGVQWHTIEAHSDGLWIALGSHHSTSGADGSSPATPHARPVLGWIAWDGSEATPVIQKVNTYDSGVFHSIASTANGEHVIGGTTLSLLVHEAENVEILEAPTVQVIGDSEGTVWFLGAMGSTTLQSLDDTGLSTHVLGRPVPVDLSSVGESGDFVHVHGVDENGDPVQWSIDTKANGSIESGRGFLNLLYMLVGGAVLASMLRYAVGELRRPA
;
A
#
# COMPACT_ATOMS: atom_id res chain seq x y z
N MET A 1 49.82 42.56 -29.88
CA MET A 1 48.50 42.13 -29.45
C MET A 1 48.53 41.09 -28.31
N ALA A 2 49.60 41.03 -27.54
CA ALA A 2 49.69 40.06 -26.40
C ALA A 2 49.44 40.72 -25.01
N GLY A 3 49.07 42.01 -24.97
CA GLY A 3 48.90 42.72 -23.69
C GLY A 3 47.51 42.70 -23.04
N GLY A 4 46.47 42.41 -23.81
CA GLY A 4 45.10 42.53 -23.30
C GLY A 4 44.72 41.47 -22.27
N TRP A 5 45.14 40.24 -22.47
CA TRP A 5 44.82 39.13 -21.55
C TRP A 5 45.60 39.19 -20.23
N ARG A 6 46.86 39.71 -20.25
CA ARG A 6 47.63 39.91 -19.01
C ARG A 6 47.04 41.04 -18.16
N ARG A 7 46.53 42.11 -18.76
CA ARG A 7 45.85 43.20 -18.05
C ARG A 7 44.52 42.75 -17.39
N LEU A 8 43.74 41.90 -18.08
CA LEU A 8 42.51 41.30 -17.52
C LEU A 8 42.81 40.40 -16.30
N LEU A 9 43.97 39.77 -16.24
CA LEU A 9 44.41 38.94 -15.15
C LEU A 9 45.08 39.73 -14.02
N GLU A 10 45.63 40.92 -14.31
CA GLU A 10 46.34 41.73 -13.32
C GLU A 10 45.45 42.83 -12.69
N GLU A 11 44.34 43.24 -13.31
CA GLU A 11 43.34 44.18 -12.75
C GLU A 11 42.07 43.46 -12.26
N GLU A 12 42.19 42.28 -11.69
CA GLU A 12 41.08 41.61 -11.06
C GLU A 12 40.64 42.39 -9.79
N SER A 13 39.60 43.19 -9.96
CA SER A 13 38.96 43.77 -8.81
C SER A 13 38.39 42.69 -7.92
N GLU A 14 38.53 42.77 -6.59
CA GLU A 14 37.95 41.84 -5.62
C GLU A 14 36.46 41.57 -5.87
N HIS A 15 35.75 42.49 -6.53
CA HIS A 15 34.34 42.39 -6.92
C HIS A 15 34.06 41.41 -8.06
N GLN A 16 35.03 41.15 -8.95
CA GLN A 16 34.85 40.14 -10.03
C GLN A 16 34.92 38.73 -9.50
N TRP A 17 35.85 38.46 -8.59
CA TRP A 17 35.96 37.17 -7.90
C TRP A 17 34.73 36.90 -7.04
N LEU A 18 34.21 37.94 -6.37
CA LEU A 18 33.00 37.80 -5.54
C LEU A 18 31.77 37.45 -6.41
N SER A 19 31.62 38.10 -7.60
CA SER A 19 30.49 37.80 -8.49
C SER A 19 30.59 36.44 -9.13
N MET A 20 31.81 35.98 -9.51
CA MET A 20 32.02 34.59 -9.97
C MET A 20 31.75 33.57 -8.88
N ALA A 21 32.24 33.81 -7.66
CA ALA A 21 31.98 32.91 -6.53
C ALA A 21 30.49 32.84 -6.20
N ALA A 22 29.80 34.00 -6.19
CA ALA A 22 28.34 34.03 -5.96
C ALA A 22 27.57 33.30 -7.07
N PHE A 23 27.99 33.43 -8.32
CA PHE A 23 27.37 32.68 -9.43
C PHE A 23 27.61 31.17 -9.30
N LEU A 24 28.84 30.77 -8.95
CA LEU A 24 29.15 29.35 -8.73
C LEU A 24 28.31 28.75 -7.59
N VAL A 25 28.20 29.49 -6.49
CA VAL A 25 27.34 29.09 -5.34
C VAL A 25 25.88 28.99 -5.77
N PHE A 26 25.39 29.97 -6.57
CA PHE A 26 24.03 29.95 -7.10
C PHE A 26 23.79 28.70 -7.98
N VAL A 27 24.72 28.38 -8.90
CA VAL A 27 24.62 27.19 -9.76
C VAL A 27 24.62 25.92 -8.96
N ILE A 28 25.55 25.79 -7.99
CA ILE A 28 25.64 24.60 -7.14
C ILE A 28 24.36 24.46 -6.28
N ALA A 29 23.97 25.53 -5.58
CA ALA A 29 22.77 25.52 -4.76
C ALA A 29 21.49 25.24 -5.56
N GLY A 30 21.38 25.81 -6.77
CA GLY A 30 20.27 25.57 -7.67
C GLY A 30 20.24 24.13 -8.18
N ALA A 31 21.39 23.57 -8.54
CA ALA A 31 21.49 22.16 -8.96
C ALA A 31 21.07 21.22 -7.81
N PHE A 32 21.51 21.50 -6.58
CA PHE A 32 21.06 20.73 -5.41
C PHE A 32 19.56 20.89 -5.13
N ALA A 33 19.02 22.11 -5.23
CA ALA A 33 17.60 22.36 -5.04
C ALA A 33 16.75 21.64 -6.09
N ILE A 34 17.16 21.67 -7.36
CA ILE A 34 16.49 20.96 -8.45
C ILE A 34 16.58 19.43 -8.21
N GLY A 35 17.77 18.91 -7.88
CA GLY A 35 17.95 17.50 -7.55
C GLY A 35 17.11 17.06 -6.36
N ALA A 36 16.98 17.90 -5.33
CA ALA A 36 16.12 17.60 -4.18
C ALA A 36 14.63 17.52 -4.57
N THR A 37 14.17 18.30 -5.55
CA THR A 37 12.78 18.24 -6.05
C THR A 37 12.51 17.05 -6.98
N GLU A 38 13.53 16.27 -7.35
CA GLU A 38 13.36 15.04 -8.12
C GLU A 38 12.93 13.86 -7.26
N HIS A 39 13.06 13.98 -5.94
CA HIS A 39 12.73 12.92 -5.02
C HIS A 39 11.39 13.18 -4.33
N PHE A 40 10.65 12.11 -4.12
CA PHE A 40 9.46 12.14 -3.27
C PHE A 40 9.88 12.47 -1.84
N VAL A 41 9.30 13.51 -1.25
CA VAL A 41 9.69 14.05 0.07
C VAL A 41 8.67 13.75 1.16
N GLY A 42 7.52 13.18 0.81
CA GLY A 42 6.42 12.87 1.73
C GLY A 42 6.60 11.57 2.52
N ALA A 43 7.81 11.04 2.64
CA ALA A 43 8.03 9.78 3.33
C ALA A 43 8.93 9.96 4.57
N GLU A 44 8.44 9.55 5.72
CA GLU A 44 9.14 9.64 7.02
C GLU A 44 9.21 8.27 7.70
N LEU A 45 10.39 7.95 8.25
CA LEU A 45 10.61 6.76 9.07
C LEU A 45 10.60 7.16 10.54
N THR A 46 9.76 6.49 11.30
CA THR A 46 9.67 6.64 12.76
C THR A 46 9.84 5.28 13.44
N ASN A 47 10.16 5.28 14.72
CA ASN A 47 10.04 4.05 15.50
C ASN A 47 8.57 3.67 15.56
N ASP A 48 8.28 2.37 15.49
CA ASP A 48 6.92 1.88 15.63
C ASP A 48 6.52 1.95 17.11
N ASP A 49 5.80 3.02 17.45
CA ASP A 49 5.27 3.25 18.79
C ASP A 49 3.84 2.70 18.96
N ALA A 50 3.36 1.85 18.02
CA ALA A 50 2.01 1.28 18.07
C ALA A 50 1.77 0.53 19.39
N GLY A 51 1.43 1.29 20.43
CA GLY A 51 0.93 0.87 21.75
C GLY A 51 1.79 -0.10 22.57
N TYR A 52 2.72 -0.82 21.95
CA TYR A 52 3.63 -1.77 22.59
C TYR A 52 5.07 -1.50 22.15
N ALA A 53 5.81 -0.80 22.96
CA ALA A 53 7.22 -0.52 22.72
C ALA A 53 8.00 -1.81 22.37
N GLY A 54 8.53 -1.88 21.16
CA GLY A 54 9.32 -3.01 20.65
C GLY A 54 8.51 -4.21 20.12
N GLY A 55 7.20 -4.08 19.93
CA GLY A 55 6.37 -5.07 19.25
C GLY A 55 6.31 -4.86 17.74
N LEU A 56 6.28 -5.94 16.95
CA LEU A 56 6.04 -5.90 15.51
C LEU A 56 4.55 -5.86 15.24
N VAL A 57 4.07 -4.85 14.53
CA VAL A 57 2.69 -4.80 14.01
C VAL A 57 2.57 -5.83 12.89
N VAL A 58 1.79 -6.87 13.12
CA VAL A 58 1.58 -7.98 12.17
C VAL A 58 0.41 -7.69 11.24
N ASP A 59 -0.64 -7.05 11.78
CA ASP A 59 -1.81 -6.61 11.03
C ASP A 59 -2.42 -5.38 11.70
N ILE A 60 -3.02 -4.48 10.91
CA ILE A 60 -3.60 -3.24 11.42
C ILE A 60 -4.81 -2.82 10.59
N ALA A 61 -5.83 -2.32 11.28
CA ALA A 61 -7.02 -1.75 10.69
C ALA A 61 -7.31 -0.39 11.32
N TYR A 62 -7.33 0.67 10.51
CA TYR A 62 -7.65 2.02 10.94
C TYR A 62 -9.16 2.24 10.91
N HIS A 63 -9.67 2.92 11.93
CA HIS A 63 -11.04 3.36 12.04
C HIS A 63 -11.20 4.73 11.37
N HIS A 64 -12.44 5.11 11.02
CA HIS A 64 -12.71 6.40 10.39
C HIS A 64 -12.36 7.63 11.26
N ASP A 65 -12.29 7.47 12.57
CA ASP A 65 -11.93 8.52 13.53
C ASP A 65 -10.42 8.65 13.78
N GLY A 66 -9.61 7.84 13.09
CA GLY A 66 -8.16 7.80 13.22
C GLY A 66 -7.65 6.88 14.35
N ALA A 67 -8.56 6.29 15.15
CA ALA A 67 -8.21 5.18 16.02
C ALA A 67 -7.79 3.97 15.20
N TYR A 68 -7.10 3.01 15.79
CA TYR A 68 -6.75 1.79 15.08
C TYR A 68 -6.86 0.56 15.98
N THR A 69 -7.07 -0.58 15.33
CA THR A 69 -6.98 -1.91 15.94
C THR A 69 -5.79 -2.62 15.33
N ALA A 70 -4.88 -3.10 16.16
CA ALA A 70 -3.65 -3.72 15.72
C ALA A 70 -3.43 -5.08 16.36
N LEU A 71 -2.92 -6.02 15.56
CA LEU A 71 -2.34 -7.28 16.02
C LEU A 71 -0.83 -7.10 16.09
N VAL A 72 -0.29 -7.15 17.31
CA VAL A 72 1.14 -6.94 17.56
C VAL A 72 1.77 -8.20 18.11
N PHE A 73 2.92 -8.56 17.58
CA PHE A 73 3.76 -9.63 18.09
C PHE A 73 4.93 -9.06 18.91
N SER A 74 5.07 -9.54 20.14
CA SER A 74 6.22 -9.28 20.99
C SER A 74 6.94 -10.59 21.34
N PRO A 75 8.28 -10.69 21.21
CA PRO A 75 9.03 -11.89 21.56
C PRO A 75 8.84 -12.34 23.02
N GLU A 76 8.56 -11.38 23.92
CA GLU A 76 8.40 -11.68 25.35
C GLU A 76 6.97 -12.06 25.75
N ALA A 77 5.98 -11.53 25.03
CA ALA A 77 4.57 -11.59 25.41
C ALA A 77 3.66 -12.28 24.37
N GLY A 78 4.20 -12.65 23.19
CA GLY A 78 3.43 -13.29 22.12
C GLY A 78 2.57 -12.30 21.32
N TYR A 79 1.43 -12.76 20.80
CA TYR A 79 0.51 -11.94 20.00
C TYR A 79 -0.52 -11.25 20.89
N HIS A 80 -0.74 -9.96 20.62
CA HIS A 80 -1.73 -9.13 21.31
C HIS A 80 -2.61 -8.39 20.33
N LEU A 81 -3.93 -8.44 20.53
CA LEU A 81 -4.89 -7.63 19.80
C LEU A 81 -5.39 -6.51 20.69
N PHE A 82 -5.22 -5.29 20.27
CA PHE A 82 -5.65 -4.11 21.01
C PHE A 82 -6.17 -3.02 20.08
N THR A 83 -6.93 -2.10 20.64
CA THR A 83 -7.31 -0.84 19.97
C THR A 83 -6.68 0.34 20.71
N GLU A 84 -6.24 1.32 19.95
CA GLU A 84 -5.67 2.55 20.49
C GLU A 84 -6.35 3.75 19.82
N ASP A 85 -6.70 4.73 20.65
CA ASP A 85 -7.10 6.05 20.20
C ASP A 85 -5.87 6.98 20.25
N PRO A 86 -5.32 7.37 19.08
CA PRO A 86 -4.13 8.22 19.03
C PRO A 86 -4.35 9.60 19.62
N ALA A 87 -5.60 10.09 19.70
CA ALA A 87 -5.91 11.39 20.30
C ALA A 87 -5.80 11.38 21.83
N THR A 88 -6.02 10.24 22.47
CA THR A 88 -6.01 10.08 23.92
C THR A 88 -4.85 9.21 24.43
N ASN A 89 -4.11 8.55 23.55
CA ASN A 89 -3.11 7.51 23.86
C ASN A 89 -3.68 6.42 24.78
N THR A 90 -4.96 6.09 24.59
CA THR A 90 -5.64 5.06 25.39
C THR A 90 -5.56 3.74 24.67
N VAL A 91 -4.79 2.80 25.22
CA VAL A 91 -4.69 1.43 24.73
C VAL A 91 -5.69 0.54 25.46
N MET A 92 -6.57 -0.10 24.71
CA MET A 92 -7.54 -1.05 25.26
C MET A 92 -7.35 -2.42 24.62
N PRO A 93 -7.15 -3.49 25.41
CA PRO A 93 -7.12 -4.83 24.84
C PRO A 93 -8.51 -5.17 24.28
N VAL A 94 -8.57 -5.49 23.01
CA VAL A 94 -9.81 -5.90 22.33
C VAL A 94 -10.25 -7.27 22.84
N TYR A 95 -9.27 -8.08 23.17
CA TYR A 95 -9.50 -9.41 23.73
C TYR A 95 -8.64 -9.60 24.97
N SER A 96 -9.25 -9.83 26.12
CA SER A 96 -8.52 -10.11 27.36
C SER A 96 -8.02 -11.56 27.34
N PRO A 97 -6.71 -11.79 27.29
CA PRO A 97 -6.15 -13.13 27.29
C PRO A 97 -6.20 -13.70 28.70
N GLN A 98 -7.32 -14.26 29.10
CA GLN A 98 -7.30 -15.21 30.21
C GLN A 98 -6.76 -16.59 29.76
N THR A 99 -6.36 -16.69 28.49
CA THR A 99 -5.76 -17.87 27.88
C THR A 99 -4.67 -17.42 26.96
N GLU A 100 -3.48 -17.83 27.27
CA GLU A 100 -2.25 -17.65 26.51
C GLU A 100 -2.47 -17.79 24.99
N ASP A 101 -1.96 -16.83 24.21
CA ASP A 101 -1.83 -16.86 22.73
C ASP A 101 -3.08 -16.81 21.84
N LYS A 102 -4.18 -16.21 22.25
CA LYS A 102 -5.33 -16.08 21.32
C LYS A 102 -5.11 -15.09 20.17
N GLY A 103 -4.16 -14.15 20.29
CA GLY A 103 -3.78 -13.29 19.20
C GLY A 103 -3.21 -14.05 18.00
N ALA A 104 -2.54 -15.19 18.23
CA ALA A 104 -2.05 -16.07 17.16
C ALA A 104 -3.17 -16.70 16.32
N ASP A 105 -4.39 -16.74 16.83
CA ASP A 105 -5.56 -17.28 16.14
C ASP A 105 -6.31 -16.25 15.30
N VAL A 106 -5.92 -14.95 15.34
CA VAL A 106 -6.50 -13.91 14.48
C VAL A 106 -6.15 -14.23 13.03
N ARG A 107 -7.19 -14.34 12.19
CA ARG A 107 -7.07 -14.81 10.81
C ARG A 107 -7.12 -13.70 9.79
N PHE A 108 -7.76 -12.61 10.13
CA PHE A 108 -7.81 -11.38 9.36
C PHE A 108 -8.18 -10.22 10.28
N LEU A 109 -7.83 -9.02 9.88
CA LEU A 109 -8.23 -7.76 10.49
C LEU A 109 -8.57 -6.81 9.35
N LYS A 110 -9.83 -6.35 9.27
CA LYS A 110 -10.30 -5.59 8.11
C LYS A 110 -11.32 -4.53 8.51
N THR A 111 -11.09 -3.30 8.07
CA THR A 111 -12.08 -2.21 8.21
C THR A 111 -13.13 -2.33 7.13
N MET A 112 -14.38 -2.30 7.54
CA MET A 112 -15.53 -2.33 6.64
C MET A 112 -15.94 -0.91 6.21
N PRO A 113 -16.70 -0.76 5.11
CA PRO A 113 -17.14 0.56 4.64
C PRO A 113 -17.96 1.38 5.65
N ASN A 114 -18.56 0.72 6.63
CA ASN A 114 -19.31 1.38 7.73
C ASN A 114 -18.40 1.80 8.91
N GLY A 115 -17.08 1.55 8.84
CA GLY A 115 -16.12 1.83 9.89
C GLY A 115 -15.98 0.74 10.96
N GLU A 116 -16.75 -0.34 10.86
CA GLU A 116 -16.58 -1.50 11.74
C GLU A 116 -15.31 -2.27 11.38
N VAL A 117 -14.50 -2.63 12.38
CA VAL A 117 -13.35 -3.51 12.19
C VAL A 117 -13.78 -4.94 12.46
N LEU A 118 -13.66 -5.79 11.45
CA LEU A 118 -13.98 -7.23 11.54
C LEU A 118 -12.71 -8.06 11.71
N PHE A 119 -12.82 -9.13 12.51
CA PHE A 119 -11.77 -10.12 12.68
C PHE A 119 -12.36 -11.47 13.13
N SER A 120 -11.61 -12.56 12.97
CA SER A 120 -12.04 -13.89 13.42
C SER A 120 -10.92 -14.62 14.14
N ILE A 121 -11.24 -15.22 15.27
CA ILE A 121 -10.34 -16.05 16.08
C ILE A 121 -10.91 -17.44 16.37
N GLN A 122 -12.20 -17.65 16.14
CA GLN A 122 -12.88 -18.93 16.40
C GLN A 122 -13.65 -19.39 15.16
N ASN A 123 -13.93 -20.68 15.10
CA ASN A 123 -14.76 -21.23 14.03
C ASN A 123 -16.21 -20.72 14.16
N ASN A 124 -16.86 -20.57 13.03
CA ASN A 124 -18.24 -20.10 12.90
C ASN A 124 -18.52 -18.75 13.57
N GLN A 125 -17.50 -17.89 13.72
CA GLN A 125 -17.65 -16.62 14.41
C GLN A 125 -16.83 -15.53 13.72
N VAL A 126 -17.41 -14.35 13.65
CA VAL A 126 -16.74 -13.10 13.31
C VAL A 126 -17.03 -12.10 14.43
N LEU A 127 -16.02 -11.37 14.83
CA LEU A 127 -16.12 -10.30 15.80
C LEU A 127 -16.05 -8.96 15.08
N GLY A 128 -16.92 -8.05 15.46
CA GLY A 128 -16.93 -6.66 14.96
C GLY A 128 -16.64 -5.71 16.11
N LEU A 129 -15.80 -4.72 15.85
CA LEU A 129 -15.50 -3.64 16.77
C LEU A 129 -15.91 -2.32 16.13
N MET A 130 -16.80 -1.59 16.78
CA MET A 130 -17.27 -0.28 16.33
C MET A 130 -17.46 0.63 17.54
N ASP A 131 -16.85 1.81 17.54
CA ASP A 131 -16.90 2.79 18.63
C ASP A 131 -16.56 2.20 20.02
N GLY A 132 -15.59 1.30 20.07
CA GLY A 132 -15.21 0.59 21.29
C GLY A 132 -16.18 -0.48 21.76
N VAL A 133 -17.26 -0.74 21.02
CA VAL A 133 -18.25 -1.78 21.31
C VAL A 133 -17.98 -3.01 20.45
N MET A 134 -17.80 -4.16 21.12
CA MET A 134 -17.60 -5.44 20.44
C MET A 134 -18.94 -6.14 20.20
N VAL A 135 -19.19 -6.53 18.97
CA VAL A 135 -20.33 -7.31 18.51
C VAL A 135 -19.85 -8.68 18.07
N THR A 136 -20.58 -9.72 18.40
CA THR A 136 -20.26 -11.08 17.98
C THR A 136 -21.29 -11.59 16.98
N TYR A 137 -20.82 -11.98 15.79
CA TYR A 137 -21.60 -12.65 14.76
C TYR A 137 -21.33 -14.14 14.83
N GLU A 138 -22.26 -14.91 15.43
CA GLU A 138 -22.17 -16.36 15.52
C GLU A 138 -22.99 -17.01 14.40
N TYR A 139 -22.35 -17.88 13.63
CA TYR A 139 -22.99 -18.62 12.55
C TYR A 139 -23.36 -20.03 12.99
N PRO A 140 -24.60 -20.49 12.69
CA PRO A 140 -25.05 -21.85 13.00
C PRO A 140 -24.11 -22.91 12.43
N THR A 141 -23.90 -23.98 13.18
CA THR A 141 -23.04 -25.11 12.77
C THR A 141 -23.76 -26.14 11.91
N ASP A 142 -25.05 -25.99 11.66
CA ASP A 142 -25.85 -26.91 10.86
C ASP A 142 -25.31 -27.12 9.43
N ASN A 143 -24.63 -26.09 8.91
CA ASN A 143 -23.97 -26.10 7.60
C ASN A 143 -22.45 -26.39 7.69
N GLY A 144 -21.96 -26.94 8.80
CA GLY A 144 -20.58 -27.31 9.01
C GLY A 144 -19.84 -26.40 9.98
N VAL A 145 -18.64 -26.85 10.39
CA VAL A 145 -17.70 -26.08 11.23
C VAL A 145 -16.60 -25.55 10.32
N PHE A 146 -16.47 -24.24 10.24
CA PHE A 146 -15.53 -23.56 9.37
C PHE A 146 -14.82 -22.39 10.06
N ALA A 147 -13.59 -22.17 9.67
CA ALA A 147 -12.87 -20.93 9.98
C ALA A 147 -13.27 -19.84 8.99
N VAL A 148 -13.40 -18.60 9.43
CA VAL A 148 -13.52 -17.44 8.54
C VAL A 148 -12.14 -16.85 8.33
N LEU A 149 -11.72 -16.80 7.07
CA LEU A 149 -10.39 -16.31 6.68
C LEU A 149 -10.41 -14.85 6.21
N ASP A 150 -11.52 -14.43 5.60
CA ASP A 150 -11.74 -13.06 5.16
C ASP A 150 -13.23 -12.80 4.96
N VAL A 151 -13.62 -11.53 4.92
CA VAL A 151 -14.99 -11.06 4.77
C VAL A 151 -15.02 -9.92 3.76
N ALA A 152 -16.01 -9.92 2.89
CA ALA A 152 -16.33 -8.78 2.05
C ALA A 152 -17.79 -8.36 2.22
N GLU A 153 -18.04 -7.07 2.16
CA GLU A 153 -19.38 -6.48 2.25
C GLU A 153 -19.68 -5.61 1.05
N HIS A 154 -20.90 -5.72 0.58
CA HIS A 154 -21.45 -4.86 -0.46
C HIS A 154 -22.72 -4.18 0.04
N GLN A 155 -22.74 -2.85 -0.03
CA GLN A 155 -23.91 -2.07 0.32
C GLN A 155 -24.84 -1.96 -0.90
N THR A 156 -26.05 -2.49 -0.77
CA THR A 156 -27.09 -2.41 -1.81
C THR A 156 -28.26 -1.54 -1.33
N GLU A 157 -29.16 -1.21 -2.24
CA GLU A 157 -30.39 -0.49 -1.88
C GLU A 157 -31.29 -1.25 -0.88
N VAL A 158 -31.17 -2.59 -0.83
CA VAL A 158 -31.97 -3.45 0.06
C VAL A 158 -31.26 -3.81 1.36
N GLY A 159 -29.99 -3.44 1.53
CA GLY A 159 -29.19 -3.71 2.73
C GLY A 159 -27.79 -4.19 2.42
N THR A 160 -27.08 -4.61 3.45
CA THR A 160 -25.71 -5.10 3.35
C THR A 160 -25.68 -6.58 2.98
N GLN A 161 -25.04 -6.91 1.89
CA GLN A 161 -24.67 -8.28 1.53
C GLN A 161 -23.28 -8.58 2.09
N ARG A 162 -23.12 -9.76 2.68
CA ARG A 162 -21.85 -10.20 3.27
C ARG A 162 -21.45 -11.56 2.72
N LEU A 163 -20.27 -11.65 2.13
CA LEU A 163 -19.68 -12.88 1.64
C LEU A 163 -18.48 -13.26 2.50
N LEU A 164 -18.43 -14.49 2.93
CA LEU A 164 -17.32 -15.04 3.75
C LEU A 164 -16.42 -15.91 2.88
N LEU A 165 -15.13 -15.71 3.02
CA LEU A 165 -14.12 -16.70 2.65
C LEU A 165 -13.90 -17.61 3.85
N THR A 166 -14.16 -18.90 3.68
CA THR A 166 -14.15 -19.88 4.77
C THR A 166 -13.18 -21.01 4.49
N GLN A 167 -12.71 -21.67 5.56
CA GLN A 167 -11.85 -22.84 5.49
C GLN A 167 -12.44 -24.01 6.29
N GLU A 168 -12.52 -25.17 5.65
CA GLU A 168 -12.85 -26.44 6.26
C GLU A 168 -11.70 -27.43 6.03
N GLY A 169 -10.97 -27.72 7.09
CA GLY A 169 -9.73 -28.50 6.99
C GLY A 169 -8.69 -27.79 6.11
N VAL A 170 -8.37 -28.36 4.95
CA VAL A 170 -7.42 -27.78 3.98
C VAL A 170 -8.09 -27.06 2.82
N ASN A 171 -9.42 -27.10 2.74
CA ASN A 171 -10.16 -26.54 1.60
C ASN A 171 -10.71 -25.16 1.95
N THR A 172 -10.55 -24.21 1.05
CA THR A 172 -11.17 -22.89 1.12
C THR A 172 -12.41 -22.82 0.25
N SER A 173 -13.43 -22.11 0.69
CA SER A 173 -14.69 -21.96 -0.04
C SER A 173 -15.37 -20.64 0.31
N PHE A 174 -16.47 -20.32 -0.39
CA PHE A 174 -17.25 -19.11 -0.17
C PHE A 174 -18.64 -19.45 0.37
N ARG A 175 -19.13 -18.59 1.28
CA ARG A 175 -20.46 -18.66 1.87
C ARG A 175 -21.09 -17.29 1.89
N GLY A 176 -22.28 -17.14 1.33
CA GLY A 176 -23.08 -15.94 1.51
C GLY A 176 -23.76 -15.93 2.86
N ILE A 177 -24.02 -14.74 3.42
CA ILE A 177 -24.76 -14.59 4.68
C ILE A 177 -26.11 -13.97 4.41
N VAL A 178 -27.16 -14.72 4.72
CA VAL A 178 -28.56 -14.27 4.61
C VAL A 178 -29.13 -14.14 6.03
N GLY A 179 -29.25 -12.90 6.51
CA GLY A 179 -29.50 -12.63 7.91
C GLY A 179 -28.31 -13.09 8.78
N MET A 180 -28.52 -14.15 9.58
CA MET A 180 -27.45 -14.79 10.37
C MET A 180 -27.11 -16.20 9.88
N ASN A 181 -27.68 -16.63 8.75
CA ASN A 181 -27.51 -17.98 8.25
C ASN A 181 -26.52 -18.01 7.09
N PRO A 182 -25.42 -18.78 7.19
CA PRO A 182 -24.53 -19.01 6.06
C PRO A 182 -25.19 -19.94 5.04
N THR A 183 -25.01 -19.66 3.75
CA THR A 183 -25.37 -20.59 2.68
C THR A 183 -24.49 -21.84 2.76
N HIS A 184 -24.84 -22.87 1.99
CA HIS A 184 -23.94 -24.00 1.82
C HIS A 184 -22.60 -23.55 1.24
N ALA A 185 -21.51 -24.25 1.62
CA ALA A 185 -20.21 -24.04 1.04
C ALA A 185 -20.23 -24.28 -0.47
N MET A 186 -19.63 -23.39 -1.19
CA MET A 186 -19.41 -23.59 -2.62
C MET A 186 -18.45 -24.77 -2.83
N SER A 187 -18.78 -25.68 -3.75
CA SER A 187 -17.86 -26.76 -4.10
C SER A 187 -16.65 -26.22 -4.87
N THR A 188 -15.47 -26.24 -4.27
CA THR A 188 -14.21 -25.84 -4.91
C THR A 188 -13.46 -27.07 -5.40
N SER A 189 -13.72 -27.49 -6.64
CA SER A 189 -13.01 -28.63 -7.27
C SER A 189 -11.69 -28.23 -7.95
N LEU A 190 -11.26 -26.98 -7.84
CA LEU A 190 -10.22 -26.40 -8.70
C LEU A 190 -8.80 -26.50 -8.15
N GLY A 191 -8.59 -27.03 -6.94
CA GLY A 191 -7.26 -27.05 -6.31
C GLY A 191 -6.69 -25.65 -6.01
N VAL A 192 -7.56 -24.65 -5.94
CA VAL A 192 -7.22 -23.28 -5.60
C VAL A 192 -7.39 -23.08 -4.10
N GLN A 193 -6.39 -22.51 -3.45
CA GLN A 193 -6.49 -21.99 -2.11
C GLN A 193 -6.73 -20.49 -2.18
N TRP A 194 -7.90 -20.05 -1.75
CA TRP A 194 -8.30 -18.66 -1.69
C TRP A 194 -7.82 -18.04 -0.38
N HIS A 195 -7.42 -16.77 -0.40
CA HIS A 195 -6.89 -16.08 0.78
C HIS A 195 -7.46 -14.66 0.98
N THR A 196 -8.08 -14.06 -0.03
CA THR A 196 -8.68 -12.71 0.07
C THR A 196 -9.91 -12.62 -0.79
N ILE A 197 -10.89 -11.84 -0.35
CA ILE A 197 -12.13 -11.57 -1.07
C ILE A 197 -12.51 -10.09 -0.97
N GLU A 198 -13.09 -9.54 -2.05
CA GLU A 198 -13.60 -8.15 -2.08
C GLU A 198 -14.90 -8.08 -2.89
N ALA A 199 -15.77 -7.14 -2.53
CA ALA A 199 -16.96 -6.82 -3.31
C ALA A 199 -16.58 -6.03 -4.55
N HIS A 200 -17.11 -6.40 -5.73
CA HIS A 200 -16.78 -5.70 -6.97
C HIS A 200 -17.95 -4.87 -7.50
N SER A 201 -19.12 -5.48 -7.62
CA SER A 201 -20.35 -4.82 -8.07
C SER A 201 -21.55 -5.61 -7.59
N ASP A 202 -22.76 -5.13 -7.87
CA ASP A 202 -23.99 -5.83 -7.50
C ASP A 202 -23.97 -7.30 -7.90
N GLY A 203 -23.94 -8.18 -6.90
CA GLY A 203 -23.92 -9.64 -7.08
C GLY A 203 -22.63 -10.23 -7.66
N LEU A 204 -21.57 -9.44 -7.81
CA LEU A 204 -20.27 -9.90 -8.32
C LEU A 204 -19.15 -9.56 -7.32
N TRP A 205 -18.34 -10.57 -7.01
CA TRP A 205 -17.26 -10.52 -6.05
C TRP A 205 -15.97 -11.01 -6.68
N ILE A 206 -14.84 -10.51 -6.24
CA ILE A 206 -13.53 -10.98 -6.67
C ILE A 206 -12.81 -11.66 -5.51
N ALA A 207 -12.03 -12.68 -5.82
CA ALA A 207 -11.22 -13.39 -4.85
C ALA A 207 -9.82 -13.64 -5.38
N LEU A 208 -8.84 -13.55 -4.49
CA LEU A 208 -7.46 -13.92 -4.76
C LEU A 208 -7.13 -15.27 -4.17
N GLY A 209 -6.35 -16.03 -4.90
CA GLY A 209 -5.93 -17.36 -4.48
C GLY A 209 -4.65 -17.81 -5.14
N SER A 210 -4.24 -19.03 -4.78
CA SER A 210 -3.10 -19.70 -5.37
C SER A 210 -3.50 -21.09 -5.84
N HIS A 211 -3.16 -21.42 -7.07
CA HIS A 211 -3.32 -22.79 -7.60
C HIS A 211 -2.00 -23.53 -7.43
N HIS A 212 -2.04 -24.61 -6.65
CA HIS A 212 -0.88 -25.50 -6.46
C HIS A 212 -0.94 -26.63 -7.48
N SER A 213 -0.11 -26.56 -8.52
CA SER A 213 0.02 -27.67 -9.46
C SER A 213 1.17 -28.59 -9.03
N THR A 214 0.87 -29.86 -8.82
CA THR A 214 1.86 -30.93 -8.66
C THR A 214 2.17 -31.57 -10.01
N SER A 215 2.43 -30.80 -11.06
CA SER A 215 2.76 -31.37 -12.36
C SER A 215 4.23 -31.79 -12.44
N GLY A 216 4.50 -32.98 -11.99
CA GLY A 216 5.66 -33.76 -12.43
C GLY A 216 5.23 -34.68 -13.56
N ALA A 217 5.25 -34.23 -14.80
CA ALA A 217 4.70 -34.99 -15.93
C ALA A 217 5.54 -36.23 -16.32
N ASP A 218 6.76 -36.43 -15.84
CA ASP A 218 7.69 -37.40 -16.39
C ASP A 218 8.39 -38.32 -15.40
N GLY A 219 8.02 -38.37 -14.13
CA GLY A 219 8.54 -39.36 -13.18
C GLY A 219 10.05 -39.30 -12.88
N SER A 220 10.78 -38.28 -13.36
CA SER A 220 12.24 -38.21 -13.26
C SER A 220 12.82 -37.07 -12.43
N SER A 221 11.95 -36.15 -11.90
CA SER A 221 12.38 -35.10 -10.98
C SER A 221 11.34 -34.87 -9.92
N PRO A 222 11.73 -34.61 -8.65
CA PRO A 222 10.76 -34.19 -7.63
C PRO A 222 10.09 -32.91 -8.13
N ALA A 223 8.76 -32.96 -8.30
CA ALA A 223 7.97 -31.82 -8.72
C ALA A 223 8.15 -30.69 -7.70
N THR A 224 8.75 -29.60 -8.11
CA THR A 224 8.73 -28.37 -7.33
C THR A 224 7.29 -27.85 -7.42
N PRO A 225 6.55 -27.72 -6.29
CA PRO A 225 5.23 -27.15 -6.34
C PRO A 225 5.34 -25.69 -6.77
N HIS A 226 4.83 -25.37 -7.95
CA HIS A 226 4.71 -24.00 -8.41
C HIS A 226 3.33 -23.49 -8.02
N ALA A 227 3.27 -22.54 -7.10
CA ALA A 227 2.05 -21.78 -6.84
C ALA A 227 1.88 -20.76 -7.98
N ARG A 228 0.69 -20.74 -8.59
CA ARG A 228 0.29 -19.74 -9.60
C ARG A 228 -0.76 -18.83 -9.00
N PRO A 229 -0.63 -17.51 -9.12
CA PRO A 229 -1.64 -16.60 -8.62
C PRO A 229 -2.93 -16.70 -9.46
N VAL A 230 -4.05 -16.59 -8.77
CA VAL A 230 -5.39 -16.79 -9.32
C VAL A 230 -6.28 -15.63 -8.93
N LEU A 231 -7.01 -15.11 -9.91
CA LEU A 231 -8.13 -14.19 -9.73
C LEU A 231 -9.43 -14.92 -10.06
N GLY A 232 -10.34 -15.00 -9.10
CA GLY A 232 -11.66 -15.61 -9.24
C GLY A 232 -12.77 -14.56 -9.26
N TRP A 233 -13.78 -14.83 -10.07
CA TRP A 233 -15.01 -14.07 -10.14
C TRP A 233 -16.13 -14.91 -9.56
N ILE A 234 -16.78 -14.41 -8.51
CA ILE A 234 -17.82 -15.12 -7.78
C ILE A 234 -19.13 -14.37 -7.96
N ALA A 235 -20.16 -15.07 -8.40
CA ALA A 235 -21.52 -14.54 -8.45
C ALA A 235 -22.28 -14.94 -7.19
N TRP A 236 -22.86 -13.95 -6.53
CA TRP A 236 -23.80 -14.14 -5.45
C TRP A 236 -24.58 -12.84 -5.19
N ASP A 237 -25.89 -12.93 -5.26
CA ASP A 237 -26.85 -11.82 -5.26
C ASP A 237 -27.50 -11.55 -3.88
N GLY A 238 -26.96 -12.14 -2.82
CA GLY A 238 -27.53 -12.01 -1.47
C GLY A 238 -28.68 -12.99 -1.19
N SER A 239 -29.03 -13.88 -2.12
CA SER A 239 -30.07 -14.89 -1.93
C SER A 239 -29.56 -16.09 -1.10
N GLU A 240 -30.49 -17.02 -0.77
CA GLU A 240 -30.17 -18.29 -0.11
C GLU A 240 -29.38 -19.26 -1.02
N ALA A 241 -29.20 -18.90 -2.29
CA ALA A 241 -28.42 -19.69 -3.23
C ALA A 241 -26.93 -19.70 -2.84
N THR A 242 -26.28 -20.82 -3.08
CA THR A 242 -24.83 -20.95 -2.88
C THR A 242 -24.08 -20.05 -3.87
N PRO A 243 -23.06 -19.31 -3.44
CA PRO A 243 -22.17 -18.56 -4.34
C PRO A 243 -21.58 -19.47 -5.42
N VAL A 244 -21.34 -18.93 -6.63
CA VAL A 244 -20.83 -19.69 -7.77
C VAL A 244 -19.61 -18.99 -8.37
N ILE A 245 -18.51 -19.72 -8.59
CA ILE A 245 -17.40 -19.22 -9.38
C ILE A 245 -17.84 -19.17 -10.85
N GLN A 246 -17.86 -17.97 -11.43
CA GLN A 246 -18.17 -17.75 -12.84
C GLN A 246 -16.94 -17.92 -13.72
N LYS A 247 -15.79 -17.41 -13.24
CA LYS A 247 -14.56 -17.37 -14.02
C LYS A 247 -13.34 -17.44 -13.10
N VAL A 248 -12.28 -18.02 -13.62
CA VAL A 248 -10.96 -18.07 -12.95
C VAL A 248 -9.90 -17.71 -13.97
N ASN A 249 -9.12 -16.70 -13.66
CA ASN A 249 -7.93 -16.32 -14.40
C ASN A 249 -6.69 -16.78 -13.62
N THR A 250 -5.81 -17.53 -14.27
CA THR A 250 -4.55 -17.98 -13.68
C THR A 250 -3.39 -17.29 -14.37
N TYR A 251 -2.42 -16.84 -13.60
CA TYR A 251 -1.23 -16.14 -14.09
C TYR A 251 0.02 -16.99 -13.89
N ASP A 252 1.06 -16.74 -14.70
CA ASP A 252 2.18 -17.66 -14.81
C ASP A 252 3.12 -17.67 -13.60
N SER A 253 3.26 -16.55 -12.90
CA SER A 253 4.21 -16.41 -11.81
C SER A 253 3.84 -15.33 -10.81
N GLY A 254 4.43 -15.39 -9.61
CA GLY A 254 4.22 -14.45 -8.53
C GLY A 254 3.14 -14.87 -7.54
N VAL A 255 2.76 -13.93 -6.69
CA VAL A 255 1.69 -14.08 -5.70
C VAL A 255 0.89 -12.78 -5.70
N PHE A 256 -0.42 -12.86 -5.63
CA PHE A 256 -1.28 -11.71 -5.33
C PHE A 256 -1.45 -11.60 -3.81
N HIS A 257 -1.26 -10.40 -3.26
CA HIS A 257 -1.25 -10.20 -1.80
C HIS A 257 -2.44 -9.38 -1.30
N SER A 258 -2.85 -8.36 -2.07
CA SER A 258 -3.81 -7.37 -1.58
C SER A 258 -4.68 -6.82 -2.70
N ILE A 259 -5.81 -6.27 -2.31
CA ILE A 259 -6.75 -5.57 -3.17
C ILE A 259 -6.95 -4.17 -2.58
N ALA A 260 -6.95 -3.16 -3.44
CA ALA A 260 -7.33 -1.81 -3.08
C ALA A 260 -8.31 -1.25 -4.11
N SER A 261 -9.21 -0.38 -3.69
CA SER A 261 -10.19 0.25 -4.57
C SER A 261 -9.73 1.64 -4.99
N THR A 262 -9.94 1.98 -6.26
CA THR A 262 -9.74 3.35 -6.77
C THR A 262 -10.96 4.22 -6.49
N ALA A 263 -10.83 5.54 -6.66
CA ALA A 263 -11.94 6.49 -6.57
C ALA A 263 -13.12 6.16 -7.51
N ASN A 264 -12.84 5.51 -8.63
CA ASN A 264 -13.84 5.13 -9.63
C ASN A 264 -14.53 3.79 -9.32
N GLY A 265 -14.19 3.14 -8.19
CA GLY A 265 -14.73 1.81 -7.82
C GLY A 265 -14.10 0.64 -8.57
N GLU A 266 -13.02 0.87 -9.31
CA GLU A 266 -12.19 -0.19 -9.88
C GLU A 266 -11.29 -0.78 -8.80
N HIS A 267 -10.81 -2.00 -9.00
CA HIS A 267 -9.92 -2.65 -8.04
C HIS A 267 -8.52 -2.83 -8.61
N VAL A 268 -7.53 -2.49 -7.80
CA VAL A 268 -6.13 -2.78 -8.05
C VAL A 268 -5.72 -3.99 -7.22
N ILE A 269 -5.17 -4.99 -7.88
CA ILE A 269 -4.63 -6.19 -7.24
C ILE A 269 -3.12 -6.10 -7.26
N GLY A 270 -2.52 -6.08 -6.07
CA GLY A 270 -1.09 -6.05 -5.90
C GLY A 270 -0.46 -7.44 -5.99
N GLY A 271 0.60 -7.57 -6.79
CA GLY A 271 1.33 -8.83 -6.91
C GLY A 271 2.82 -8.67 -7.11
N THR A 272 3.59 -9.69 -6.70
CA THR A 272 5.06 -9.64 -6.68
C THR A 272 5.70 -9.54 -8.04
N THR A 273 5.04 -10.01 -9.10
CA THR A 273 5.58 -10.01 -10.47
C THR A 273 4.89 -9.00 -11.36
N LEU A 274 3.58 -8.82 -11.15
CA LEU A 274 2.71 -7.89 -11.89
C LEU A 274 1.54 -7.54 -10.99
N SER A 275 0.94 -6.39 -11.23
CA SER A 275 -0.32 -5.99 -10.63
C SER A 275 -1.42 -5.97 -11.67
N LEU A 276 -2.67 -5.95 -11.25
CA LEU A 276 -3.82 -5.95 -12.14
C LEU A 276 -4.72 -4.76 -11.81
N LEU A 277 -5.27 -4.12 -12.83
CA LEU A 277 -6.40 -3.21 -12.70
C LEU A 277 -7.65 -3.94 -13.21
N VAL A 278 -8.63 -4.08 -12.34
CA VAL A 278 -9.89 -4.76 -12.60
C VAL A 278 -10.97 -3.70 -12.82
N HIS A 279 -11.38 -3.56 -14.05
CA HIS A 279 -12.46 -2.67 -14.47
C HIS A 279 -13.82 -3.32 -14.27
N GLU A 280 -14.88 -2.60 -14.59
CA GLU A 280 -16.22 -3.16 -14.67
C GLU A 280 -16.28 -4.38 -15.62
N ALA A 281 -17.24 -5.28 -15.37
CA ALA A 281 -17.60 -6.41 -16.25
C ALA A 281 -16.44 -7.37 -16.54
N GLU A 282 -15.63 -7.72 -15.56
CA GLU A 282 -14.56 -8.74 -15.65
C GLU A 282 -13.41 -8.38 -16.63
N ASN A 283 -13.29 -7.14 -17.03
CA ASN A 283 -12.17 -6.65 -17.81
C ASN A 283 -10.95 -6.42 -16.90
N VAL A 284 -9.80 -6.96 -17.27
CA VAL A 284 -8.57 -6.91 -16.47
C VAL A 284 -7.43 -6.38 -17.31
N GLU A 285 -6.82 -5.32 -16.85
CA GLU A 285 -5.58 -4.74 -17.40
C GLU A 285 -4.39 -5.18 -16.56
N ILE A 286 -3.27 -5.51 -17.22
CA ILE A 286 -2.02 -5.85 -16.53
C ILE A 286 -1.21 -4.58 -16.36
N LEU A 287 -0.85 -4.28 -15.11
CA LEU A 287 0.02 -3.17 -14.76
C LEU A 287 1.45 -3.67 -14.52
N GLU A 288 2.42 -3.03 -15.15
CA GLU A 288 3.85 -3.28 -14.91
C GLU A 288 4.31 -2.60 -13.60
N ALA A 289 3.64 -2.95 -12.51
CA ALA A 289 3.85 -2.39 -11.19
C ALA A 289 3.97 -3.52 -10.14
N PRO A 290 5.10 -4.27 -10.13
CA PRO A 290 5.31 -5.29 -9.12
C PRO A 290 5.38 -4.66 -7.72
N THR A 291 4.68 -5.28 -6.77
CA THR A 291 4.53 -4.72 -5.42
C THR A 291 4.44 -5.84 -4.37
N VAL A 292 4.76 -5.50 -3.13
CA VAL A 292 4.52 -6.37 -1.98
C VAL A 292 3.09 -6.21 -1.49
N GLN A 293 2.57 -4.98 -1.50
CA GLN A 293 1.21 -4.68 -1.10
C GLN A 293 0.69 -3.43 -1.82
N VAL A 294 -0.62 -3.36 -2.06
CA VAL A 294 -1.32 -2.15 -2.50
C VAL A 294 -2.26 -1.67 -1.41
N ILE A 295 -2.44 -0.36 -1.34
CA ILE A 295 -3.39 0.29 -0.46
C ILE A 295 -3.98 1.52 -1.13
N GLY A 296 -5.28 1.74 -0.96
CA GLY A 296 -5.94 2.99 -1.36
C GLY A 296 -5.80 4.04 -0.28
N ASP A 297 -5.69 5.29 -0.67
CA ASP A 297 -5.82 6.43 0.25
C ASP A 297 -7.24 7.01 0.24
N SER A 298 -7.49 7.99 1.10
CA SER A 298 -8.80 8.64 1.26
C SER A 298 -9.30 9.36 0.01
N GLU A 299 -8.43 9.66 -0.95
CA GLU A 299 -8.77 10.28 -2.24
C GLU A 299 -8.98 9.22 -3.35
N GLY A 300 -8.76 7.93 -3.03
CA GLY A 300 -8.89 6.81 -3.95
C GLY A 300 -7.69 6.63 -4.87
N THR A 301 -6.54 7.25 -4.56
CA THR A 301 -5.26 6.92 -5.18
C THR A 301 -4.76 5.61 -4.60
N VAL A 302 -4.34 4.68 -5.44
CA VAL A 302 -3.78 3.41 -5.00
C VAL A 302 -2.26 3.46 -5.03
N TRP A 303 -1.65 3.17 -3.89
CA TRP A 303 -0.21 3.15 -3.68
C TRP A 303 0.35 1.74 -3.78
N PHE A 304 1.45 1.57 -4.53
CA PHE A 304 2.14 0.28 -4.72
C PHE A 304 3.40 0.29 -3.87
N LEU A 305 3.38 -0.50 -2.81
CA LEU A 305 4.46 -0.56 -1.84
C LEU A 305 5.48 -1.62 -2.28
N GLY A 306 6.69 -1.15 -2.59
CA GLY A 306 7.80 -2.01 -2.99
C GLY A 306 8.45 -2.73 -1.81
N ALA A 307 9.25 -3.74 -2.11
CA ALA A 307 10.06 -4.41 -1.10
C ALA A 307 11.12 -3.47 -0.50
N MET A 308 11.61 -3.79 0.69
CA MET A 308 12.74 -3.09 1.32
C MET A 308 13.91 -2.95 0.34
N GLY A 309 14.49 -1.77 0.27
CA GLY A 309 15.56 -1.42 -0.67
C GLY A 309 15.08 -0.88 -2.02
N SER A 310 13.77 -0.88 -2.32
CA SER A 310 13.23 -0.24 -3.52
C SER A 310 13.52 1.26 -3.52
N THR A 311 13.89 1.81 -4.67
CA THR A 311 14.20 3.24 -4.84
C THR A 311 13.05 4.03 -5.46
N THR A 312 11.94 3.36 -5.75
CA THR A 312 10.76 3.96 -6.36
C THR A 312 9.50 3.57 -5.59
N LEU A 313 8.57 4.50 -5.54
CA LEU A 313 7.19 4.33 -5.10
C LEU A 313 6.28 4.57 -6.31
N GLN A 314 5.25 3.79 -6.49
CA GLN A 314 4.29 4.00 -7.57
C GLN A 314 2.91 4.31 -7.01
N SER A 315 2.14 5.11 -7.73
CA SER A 315 0.75 5.38 -7.42
C SER A 315 -0.11 5.35 -8.68
N LEU A 316 -1.36 4.95 -8.54
CA LEU A 316 -2.37 4.96 -9.59
C LEU A 316 -3.53 5.83 -9.15
N ASP A 317 -3.80 6.86 -9.93
CA ASP A 317 -4.95 7.74 -9.79
C ASP A 317 -5.76 7.80 -11.11
N ASP A 318 -6.72 8.70 -11.22
CA ASP A 318 -7.53 8.91 -12.43
C ASP A 318 -6.73 9.44 -13.63
N THR A 319 -5.51 9.92 -13.43
CA THR A 319 -4.59 10.34 -14.50
C THR A 319 -3.71 9.20 -15.01
N GLY A 320 -3.62 8.09 -14.29
CA GLY A 320 -2.87 6.89 -14.62
C GLY A 320 -1.77 6.54 -13.62
N LEU A 321 -0.91 5.59 -14.02
CA LEU A 321 0.19 5.09 -13.18
C LEU A 321 1.35 6.10 -13.19
N SER A 322 1.71 6.56 -12.01
CA SER A 322 2.83 7.47 -11.74
C SER A 322 3.95 6.76 -10.98
N THR A 323 5.20 7.14 -11.24
CA THR A 323 6.38 6.62 -10.54
C THR A 323 7.14 7.76 -9.87
N HIS A 324 7.34 7.62 -8.56
CA HIS A 324 8.03 8.58 -7.72
C HIS A 324 9.39 8.04 -7.32
N VAL A 325 10.45 8.81 -7.53
CA VAL A 325 11.79 8.44 -7.09
C VAL A 325 11.97 8.81 -5.63
N LEU A 326 12.31 7.85 -4.80
CA LEU A 326 12.57 8.07 -3.38
C LEU A 326 13.96 8.65 -3.15
N GLY A 327 14.08 9.60 -2.24
CA GLY A 327 15.37 10.15 -1.81
C GLY A 327 16.24 9.16 -1.02
N ARG A 328 15.60 8.16 -0.44
CA ARG A 328 16.22 7.00 0.23
C ARG A 328 15.43 5.74 -0.16
N PRO A 329 16.09 4.59 -0.26
CA PRO A 329 15.38 3.34 -0.50
C PRO A 329 14.33 3.07 0.59
N VAL A 330 13.30 2.28 0.24
CA VAL A 330 12.28 1.81 1.21
C VAL A 330 12.99 1.17 2.41
N PRO A 331 12.80 1.72 3.62
CA PRO A 331 13.61 1.34 4.77
C PRO A 331 13.04 0.19 5.58
N VAL A 332 11.90 -0.37 5.18
CA VAL A 332 11.12 -1.31 5.97
C VAL A 332 10.84 -2.59 5.18
N ASP A 333 11.02 -3.74 5.82
CA ASP A 333 10.48 -5.03 5.38
C ASP A 333 9.06 -5.13 5.92
N LEU A 334 8.09 -5.02 5.00
CA LEU A 334 6.70 -4.77 5.26
C LEU A 334 6.02 -5.99 5.92
N SER A 335 5.36 -5.77 7.04
CA SER A 335 4.48 -6.74 7.70
C SER A 335 2.99 -6.39 7.54
N SER A 336 2.64 -5.11 7.67
CA SER A 336 1.27 -4.65 7.49
C SER A 336 1.23 -3.21 6.99
N VAL A 337 0.08 -2.80 6.49
CA VAL A 337 -0.15 -1.45 6.00
C VAL A 337 -1.57 -0.99 6.33
N GLY A 338 -1.71 0.29 6.64
CA GLY A 338 -3.01 0.89 6.87
C GLY A 338 -3.04 2.35 6.42
N GLU A 339 -4.23 2.87 6.20
CA GLU A 339 -4.46 4.26 5.80
C GLU A 339 -5.16 5.00 6.93
N SER A 340 -4.70 6.19 7.22
CA SER A 340 -5.31 7.09 8.19
C SER A 340 -5.20 8.54 7.74
N GLY A 341 -6.32 9.12 7.34
CA GLY A 341 -6.40 10.50 6.87
C GLY A 341 -5.58 10.73 5.60
N ASP A 342 -4.54 11.55 5.71
CA ASP A 342 -3.66 11.90 4.59
C ASP A 342 -2.39 11.03 4.53
N PHE A 343 -2.34 9.96 5.34
CA PHE A 343 -1.14 9.13 5.46
C PHE A 343 -1.42 7.66 5.16
N VAL A 344 -0.49 7.05 4.47
CA VAL A 344 -0.32 5.59 4.41
C VAL A 344 0.79 5.21 5.37
N HIS A 345 0.47 4.36 6.34
CA HIS A 345 1.40 3.85 7.35
C HIS A 345 1.81 2.42 7.00
N VAL A 346 3.10 2.23 6.84
CA VAL A 346 3.72 0.93 6.55
C VAL A 346 4.45 0.48 7.80
N HIS A 347 4.03 -0.64 8.37
CA HIS A 347 4.64 -1.24 9.54
C HIS A 347 5.51 -2.43 9.14
N GLY A 348 6.59 -2.65 9.85
CA GLY A 348 7.49 -3.76 9.60
C GLY A 348 8.77 -3.67 10.40
N VAL A 349 9.83 -4.25 9.88
CA VAL A 349 11.15 -4.21 10.52
C VAL A 349 12.17 -3.52 9.61
N ASP A 350 13.12 -2.83 10.22
CA ASP A 350 14.28 -2.27 9.51
C ASP A 350 15.34 -3.33 9.20
N GLU A 351 16.46 -2.92 8.62
CA GLU A 351 17.59 -3.80 8.30
C GLU A 351 18.26 -4.47 9.52
N ASN A 352 18.02 -3.98 10.73
CA ASN A 352 18.49 -4.55 11.99
C ASN A 352 17.48 -5.51 12.61
N GLY A 353 16.25 -5.57 12.08
CA GLY A 353 15.14 -6.34 12.64
C GLY A 353 14.36 -5.58 13.72
N ASP A 354 14.60 -4.27 13.88
CA ASP A 354 13.87 -3.45 14.83
C ASP A 354 12.51 -3.02 14.22
N PRO A 355 11.41 -3.07 15.00
CA PRO A 355 10.11 -2.61 14.55
C PRO A 355 10.12 -1.11 14.22
N VAL A 356 9.63 -0.77 13.03
CA VAL A 356 9.58 0.60 12.51
C VAL A 356 8.29 0.85 11.77
N GLN A 357 7.88 2.12 11.73
CA GLN A 357 6.80 2.63 10.91
C GLN A 357 7.36 3.59 9.86
N TRP A 358 7.00 3.36 8.61
CA TRP A 358 7.29 4.26 7.51
C TRP A 358 5.98 4.89 7.05
N SER A 359 5.85 6.21 7.20
CA SER A 359 4.64 6.96 6.86
C SER A 359 4.83 7.71 5.55
N ILE A 360 3.86 7.63 4.69
CA ILE A 360 3.81 8.30 3.38
C ILE A 360 2.69 9.33 3.45
N ASP A 361 3.03 10.62 3.33
CA ASP A 361 2.07 11.70 3.16
C ASP A 361 1.57 11.70 1.71
N THR A 362 0.34 11.28 1.50
CA THR A 362 -0.27 11.13 0.17
C THR A 362 -0.49 12.46 -0.53
N LYS A 363 -0.64 13.56 0.23
CA LYS A 363 -0.80 14.91 -0.31
C LYS A 363 0.51 15.59 -0.69
N ALA A 364 1.65 15.11 -0.21
CA ALA A 364 2.96 15.66 -0.57
C ALA A 364 3.25 15.49 -2.07
N ASN A 365 2.61 14.54 -2.72
CA ASN A 365 2.76 14.23 -4.14
C ASN A 365 2.37 15.41 -5.05
N GLY A 366 1.27 16.10 -4.77
CA GLY A 366 0.75 17.15 -5.65
C GLY A 366 1.44 18.50 -5.56
N SER A 367 2.13 18.82 -4.44
CA SER A 367 2.60 20.19 -4.16
C SER A 367 3.98 20.50 -4.74
N ILE A 368 4.89 19.54 -4.80
CA ILE A 368 6.28 19.72 -5.24
C ILE A 368 6.44 19.39 -6.72
N GLU A 369 5.85 18.30 -7.20
CA GLU A 369 5.94 17.93 -8.61
C GLU A 369 5.24 18.94 -9.54
N SER A 370 4.08 19.46 -9.18
CA SER A 370 3.40 20.51 -9.94
C SER A 370 4.19 21.82 -10.00
N GLY A 371 4.98 22.14 -8.97
CA GLY A 371 5.85 23.31 -8.92
C GLY A 371 7.20 23.15 -9.63
N ARG A 372 7.63 21.92 -9.90
CA ARG A 372 8.97 21.60 -10.42
C ARG A 372 9.27 22.26 -11.77
N GLY A 373 8.33 22.21 -12.70
CA GLY A 373 8.49 22.85 -14.00
C GLY A 373 8.67 24.37 -13.88
N PHE A 374 7.93 25.00 -12.97
CA PHE A 374 8.05 26.44 -12.70
C PHE A 374 9.38 26.78 -12.02
N LEU A 375 9.83 26.01 -11.04
CA LEU A 375 11.13 26.21 -10.38
C LEU A 375 12.29 26.07 -11.37
N ASN A 376 12.27 25.06 -12.23
CA ASN A 376 13.27 24.86 -13.28
C ASN A 376 13.29 26.04 -14.28
N LEU A 377 12.12 26.51 -14.70
CA LEU A 377 12.01 27.67 -15.56
C LEU A 377 12.57 28.95 -14.91
N LEU A 378 12.19 29.20 -13.65
CA LEU A 378 12.68 30.33 -12.85
C LEU A 378 14.20 30.29 -12.71
N TYR A 379 14.75 29.12 -12.39
CA TYR A 379 16.18 28.89 -12.27
C TYR A 379 16.93 29.18 -13.59
N MET A 380 16.42 28.68 -14.72
CA MET A 380 17.00 28.94 -16.05
C MET A 380 16.95 30.44 -16.43
N LEU A 381 15.85 31.14 -16.13
CA LEU A 381 15.69 32.55 -16.39
C LEU A 381 16.66 33.41 -15.56
N VAL A 382 16.72 33.15 -14.26
CA VAL A 382 17.62 33.88 -13.34
C VAL A 382 19.08 33.59 -13.67
N GLY A 383 19.45 32.32 -13.84
CA GLY A 383 20.81 31.93 -14.22
C GLY A 383 21.23 32.49 -15.57
N GLY A 384 20.34 32.42 -16.55
CA GLY A 384 20.55 32.99 -17.87
C GLY A 384 20.75 34.53 -17.86
N ALA A 385 19.94 35.25 -17.07
CA ALA A 385 20.07 36.68 -16.90
C ALA A 385 21.40 37.08 -16.25
N VAL A 386 21.81 36.36 -15.19
CA VAL A 386 23.12 36.58 -14.53
C VAL A 386 24.25 36.30 -15.52
N LEU A 387 24.21 35.18 -16.23
CA LEU A 387 25.23 34.82 -17.22
C LEU A 387 25.33 35.86 -18.35
N ALA A 388 24.19 36.32 -18.87
CA ALA A 388 24.14 37.37 -19.90
C ALA A 388 24.72 38.71 -19.41
N SER A 389 24.43 39.06 -18.15
CA SER A 389 24.99 40.29 -17.55
C SER A 389 26.51 40.22 -17.39
N MET A 390 27.05 39.08 -16.96
CA MET A 390 28.49 38.83 -16.85
C MET A 390 29.18 38.89 -18.22
N LEU A 391 28.56 38.27 -19.23
CA LEU A 391 29.08 38.25 -20.61
C LEU A 391 29.08 39.67 -21.19
N ARG A 392 28.02 40.45 -20.99
CA ARG A 392 27.91 41.84 -21.41
C ARG A 392 29.00 42.70 -20.77
N TYR A 393 29.25 42.49 -19.48
CA TYR A 393 30.32 43.20 -18.78
C TYR A 393 31.70 42.84 -19.34
N ALA A 394 32.02 41.57 -19.50
CA ALA A 394 33.29 41.09 -20.06
C ALA A 394 33.52 41.62 -21.47
N VAL A 395 32.49 41.61 -22.34
CA VAL A 395 32.58 42.20 -23.71
C VAL A 395 32.78 43.72 -23.65
N GLY A 396 32.15 44.40 -22.69
CA GLY A 396 32.32 45.84 -22.45
C GLY A 396 33.77 46.19 -22.09
N GLU A 397 34.40 45.43 -21.23
CA GLU A 397 35.81 45.61 -20.85
C GLU A 397 36.77 45.32 -22.01
N LEU A 398 36.48 44.29 -22.80
CA LEU A 398 37.30 43.96 -23.98
C LEU A 398 37.24 45.05 -25.07
N ARG A 399 36.18 45.86 -25.12
CA ARG A 399 35.98 46.95 -26.12
C ARG A 399 36.50 48.29 -25.65
N ARG A 400 36.92 48.47 -24.38
CA ARG A 400 37.52 49.72 -23.94
C ARG A 400 38.90 49.91 -24.59
N PRO A 401 39.14 50.98 -25.38
CA PRO A 401 40.42 51.24 -25.93
C PRO A 401 41.41 51.52 -24.81
N ALA A 402 42.63 50.97 -24.94
CA ALA A 402 43.74 51.19 -24.03
C ALA A 402 44.19 52.64 -23.97
#